data_39b082668619244d784f2a9a967384ac
#
_entry.id   39b082668619244d784f2a9a967384ac
#
_cell.length_a   1.000
_cell.length_b   1.000
_cell.length_c   1.000
_cell.angle_alpha   90.00
_cell.angle_beta   90.00
_cell.angle_gamma   90.00
#
_symmetry.space_group_name_H-M   'P 1'
#
loop_
_entity.id
_entity.type
_entity.pdbx_description
1 polymer ?
#
loop_
_entity_poly.entity_id
_entity_poly.type
_entity_poly.pdbx_seq_one_letter_code
_entity_poly.pdbx_strand_id
1 'polypeptide(L)'
;VEKTALADAEVEYQDHKSDTIYTSFPVKSSKIKELEGCEVVIWTTTPWTIPANKALAYNESLDYVLIQLNDEGDFKNRKIIIAEALLDSVVKDCSLESYQITKKFKGKDLKDTICNHPFYNLGYEYDIPMLEARFVTTEQGTGIVHCAPSHGPDDFNLCLNNGIKAIETVDGDGKYTKNVLLFEGIHIFKANPCLLYTSPSPRDLRAS
;
A
#
# COMPACT_ATOMS: atom_id res chain seq x y z
N VAL A 1 -9.82 -0.21 20.48
CA VAL A 1 -9.47 -1.58 20.90
C VAL A 1 -10.31 -1.94 22.10
N GLU A 2 -11.07 -3.00 21.95
CA GLU A 2 -11.98 -3.52 22.98
C GLU A 2 -11.17 -4.12 24.13
N LYS A 3 -11.33 -3.59 25.34
CA LYS A 3 -10.71 -4.14 26.56
C LYS A 3 -11.57 -5.24 27.21
N THR A 4 -12.52 -5.81 26.46
CA THR A 4 -13.46 -6.82 26.93
C THR A 4 -13.24 -8.15 26.19
N ALA A 5 -13.40 -9.27 26.89
CA ALA A 5 -13.49 -10.58 26.25
C ALA A 5 -14.90 -10.71 25.65
N LEU A 6 -14.99 -10.85 24.34
CA LEU A 6 -16.24 -11.14 23.64
C LEU A 6 -16.29 -12.64 23.35
N ALA A 7 -17.44 -13.26 23.64
CA ALA A 7 -17.73 -14.62 23.16
C ALA A 7 -18.23 -14.53 21.71
N ASP A 8 -17.94 -15.53 20.88
CA ASP A 8 -18.37 -15.58 19.47
C ASP A 8 -19.90 -15.37 19.29
N ALA A 9 -20.69 -15.76 20.29
CA ALA A 9 -22.15 -15.60 20.30
C ALA A 9 -22.60 -14.13 20.53
N GLU A 10 -21.69 -13.23 20.93
CA GLU A 10 -21.97 -11.81 21.20
C GLU A 10 -21.50 -10.89 20.06
N VAL A 11 -20.99 -11.49 18.98
CA VAL A 11 -20.51 -10.74 17.80
C VAL A 11 -21.70 -10.40 16.91
N GLU A 12 -22.05 -9.14 16.82
CA GLU A 12 -23.02 -8.61 15.85
C GLU A 12 -22.29 -8.06 14.64
N TYR A 13 -22.67 -8.50 13.45
CA TYR A 13 -22.17 -7.95 12.19
C TYR A 13 -23.00 -6.74 11.79
N GLN A 14 -22.33 -5.60 11.60
CA GLN A 14 -22.96 -4.39 11.10
C GLN A 14 -22.21 -3.92 9.86
N ASP A 15 -22.95 -3.33 8.91
CA ASP A 15 -22.34 -2.68 7.75
C ASP A 15 -21.48 -1.52 8.21
N HIS A 16 -20.20 -1.58 7.89
CA HIS A 16 -19.23 -0.52 8.20
C HIS A 16 -18.74 0.13 6.92
N LYS A 17 -18.93 1.44 6.80
CA LYS A 17 -18.35 2.24 5.71
C LYS A 17 -16.94 2.63 6.09
N SER A 18 -15.94 2.12 5.37
CA SER A 18 -14.54 2.51 5.55
C SER A 18 -14.04 3.27 4.34
N ASP A 19 -13.14 4.23 4.59
CA ASP A 19 -12.43 4.91 3.52
C ASP A 19 -11.46 3.94 2.85
N THR A 20 -11.43 3.94 1.52
CA THR A 20 -10.45 3.18 0.74
C THR A 20 -9.55 4.14 0.00
N ILE A 21 -8.26 3.81 -0.11
CA ILE A 21 -7.30 4.65 -0.82
C ILE A 21 -6.41 3.85 -1.76
N TYR A 22 -6.02 4.51 -2.84
CA TYR A 22 -4.88 4.15 -3.65
C TYR A 22 -3.70 5.01 -3.21
N THR A 23 -2.55 4.40 -2.94
CA THR A 23 -1.33 5.09 -2.51
C THR A 23 -0.14 4.60 -3.31
N SER A 24 0.78 5.50 -3.64
CA SER A 24 1.97 5.17 -4.40
C SER A 24 3.23 5.13 -3.54
N PHE A 25 4.11 4.19 -3.89
CA PHE A 25 5.43 3.98 -3.31
C PHE A 25 6.47 4.17 -4.40
N PRO A 26 7.26 5.24 -4.38
CA PRO A 26 8.29 5.48 -5.39
C PRO A 26 9.35 4.39 -5.40
N VAL A 27 9.67 3.85 -6.57
CA VAL A 27 10.74 2.86 -6.75
C VAL A 27 12.09 3.56 -6.62
N LYS A 28 12.86 3.18 -5.61
CA LYS A 28 14.23 3.66 -5.35
C LYS A 28 15.26 2.94 -6.20
N SER A 29 15.13 1.61 -6.31
CA SER A 29 16.04 0.78 -7.11
C SER A 29 15.34 -0.49 -7.58
N SER A 30 15.72 -0.97 -8.75
CA SER A 30 15.21 -2.22 -9.35
C SER A 30 16.24 -2.84 -10.29
N LYS A 31 16.13 -4.16 -10.51
CA LYS A 31 16.87 -4.84 -11.57
C LYS A 31 16.46 -4.38 -12.96
N ILE A 32 15.20 -3.99 -13.12
CA ILE A 32 14.70 -3.35 -14.34
C ILE A 32 14.89 -1.85 -14.19
N LYS A 33 15.92 -1.29 -14.82
CA LYS A 33 16.28 0.13 -14.71
C LYS A 33 15.14 1.09 -15.06
N GLU A 34 14.27 0.71 -16.00
CA GLU A 34 13.13 1.52 -16.42
C GLU A 34 12.06 1.69 -15.31
N LEU A 35 12.09 0.85 -14.26
CA LEU A 35 11.20 0.98 -13.11
C LEU A 35 11.72 1.97 -12.06
N GLU A 36 12.99 2.33 -12.08
CA GLU A 36 13.54 3.33 -11.14
C GLU A 36 12.89 4.69 -11.37
N GLY A 37 12.43 5.30 -10.28
CA GLY A 37 11.67 6.55 -10.32
C GLY A 37 10.21 6.41 -10.74
N CYS A 38 9.75 5.19 -11.09
CA CYS A 38 8.32 4.89 -11.24
C CYS A 38 7.67 4.66 -9.86
N GLU A 39 6.37 4.47 -9.82
CA GLU A 39 5.62 4.31 -8.59
C GLU A 39 4.88 2.98 -8.57
N VAL A 40 5.07 2.22 -7.51
CA VAL A 40 4.22 1.05 -7.21
C VAL A 40 2.94 1.55 -6.55
N VAL A 41 1.79 1.18 -7.08
CA VAL A 41 0.49 1.58 -6.52
C VAL A 41 -0.11 0.42 -5.73
N ILE A 42 -0.56 0.70 -4.52
CA ILE A 42 -1.34 -0.22 -3.68
C ILE A 42 -2.74 0.32 -3.44
N TRP A 43 -3.64 -0.55 -3.05
CA TRP A 43 -4.97 -0.23 -2.59
C TRP A 43 -5.18 -0.79 -1.19
N THR A 44 -5.84 -0.03 -0.32
CA THR A 44 -6.13 -0.48 1.04
C THR A 44 -7.48 0.07 1.55
N THR A 45 -8.16 -0.74 2.35
CA THR A 45 -9.36 -0.37 3.12
C THR A 45 -9.03 0.13 4.52
N THR A 46 -7.76 0.06 4.92
CA THR A 46 -7.27 0.43 6.24
C THR A 46 -6.13 1.44 6.15
N PRO A 47 -6.40 2.70 5.73
CA PRO A 47 -5.35 3.72 5.52
C PRO A 47 -4.45 3.94 6.73
N TRP A 48 -5.00 3.76 7.94
CA TRP A 48 -4.28 3.91 9.19
C TRP A 48 -3.11 2.94 9.38
N THR A 49 -3.00 1.87 8.57
CA THR A 49 -1.84 0.97 8.63
C THR A 49 -0.66 1.43 7.77
N ILE A 50 -0.84 2.41 6.87
CA ILE A 50 0.23 2.93 6.00
C ILE A 50 1.45 3.41 6.78
N PRO A 51 1.33 4.17 7.89
CA PRO A 51 2.50 4.58 8.67
C PRO A 51 3.28 3.42 9.29
N ALA A 52 2.67 2.23 9.40
CA ALA A 52 3.29 1.01 9.91
C ALA A 52 3.85 0.11 8.80
N ASN A 53 3.83 0.55 7.54
CA ASN A 53 4.33 -0.21 6.40
C ASN A 53 5.81 -0.55 6.55
N LYS A 54 6.18 -1.80 6.20
CA LYS A 54 7.57 -2.30 6.23
C LYS A 54 7.98 -3.05 4.97
N ALA A 55 7.02 -3.43 4.12
CA ALA A 55 7.26 -4.12 2.86
C ALA A 55 6.08 -3.94 1.90
N LEU A 56 6.30 -4.30 0.64
CA LEU A 56 5.26 -4.50 -0.36
C LEU A 56 5.30 -5.96 -0.82
N ALA A 57 4.14 -6.61 -0.86
CA ALA A 57 4.02 -7.98 -1.36
C ALA A 57 3.60 -8.00 -2.82
N TYR A 58 4.22 -8.86 -3.62
CA TYR A 58 3.86 -9.14 -5.00
C TYR A 58 3.83 -10.65 -5.26
N ASN A 59 3.22 -11.09 -6.35
CA ASN A 59 3.21 -12.50 -6.74
C ASN A 59 4.03 -12.69 -8.02
N GLU A 60 5.05 -13.56 -7.96
CA GLU A 60 5.98 -13.82 -9.07
C GLU A 60 5.31 -14.40 -10.30
N SER A 61 4.15 -15.08 -10.13
CA SER A 61 3.41 -15.71 -11.21
C SER A 61 2.51 -14.76 -11.99
N LEU A 62 2.24 -13.56 -11.47
CA LEU A 62 1.37 -12.58 -12.13
C LEU A 62 2.14 -11.79 -13.19
N ASP A 63 1.37 -11.25 -14.14
CA ASP A 63 1.84 -10.29 -15.12
C ASP A 63 1.59 -8.86 -14.60
N TYR A 64 2.59 -8.00 -14.76
CA TYR A 64 2.54 -6.60 -14.37
C TYR A 64 2.78 -5.69 -15.56
N VAL A 65 2.24 -4.49 -15.48
CA VAL A 65 2.42 -3.45 -16.48
C VAL A 65 2.98 -2.19 -15.85
N LEU A 66 3.84 -1.53 -16.61
CA LEU A 66 4.22 -0.15 -16.39
C LEU A 66 3.39 0.71 -17.33
N ILE A 67 2.57 1.59 -16.78
CA ILE A 67 1.82 2.56 -17.55
C ILE A 67 2.34 3.96 -17.29
N GLN A 68 2.36 4.77 -18.34
CA GLN A 68 2.63 6.20 -18.24
C GLN A 68 1.32 6.95 -18.33
N LEU A 69 1.05 7.83 -17.35
CA LEU A 69 -0.12 8.69 -17.32
C LEU A 69 0.14 9.91 -18.20
N ASN A 70 -0.85 10.23 -19.05
CA ASN A 70 -0.79 11.39 -19.96
C ASN A 70 -1.78 12.49 -19.53
N ASP A 71 -2.43 12.30 -18.38
CA ASP A 71 -3.37 13.27 -17.83
C ASP A 71 -2.68 14.62 -17.54
N GLU A 72 -3.43 15.70 -17.57
CA GLU A 72 -2.91 17.03 -17.26
C GLU A 72 -2.79 17.24 -15.74
N GLY A 73 -1.96 18.22 -15.32
CA GLY A 73 -1.73 18.56 -13.91
C GLY A 73 -0.64 17.72 -13.25
N ASP A 74 -0.79 17.47 -11.96
CA ASP A 74 0.22 16.82 -11.10
C ASP A 74 0.53 15.37 -11.47
N PHE A 75 -0.30 14.75 -12.33
CA PHE A 75 -0.14 13.37 -12.79
C PHE A 75 0.58 13.24 -14.12
N LYS A 76 0.88 14.36 -14.76
CA LYS A 76 1.53 14.37 -16.07
C LYS A 76 2.88 13.65 -16.05
N ASN A 77 3.00 12.66 -16.93
CA ASN A 77 4.20 11.83 -17.10
C ASN A 77 4.53 10.91 -15.91
N ARG A 78 3.67 10.79 -14.90
CA ARG A 78 3.88 9.77 -13.85
C ARG A 78 3.79 8.37 -14.47
N LYS A 79 4.61 7.48 -13.95
CA LYS A 79 4.64 6.07 -14.37
C LYS A 79 4.29 5.19 -13.18
N ILE A 80 3.27 4.36 -13.34
CA ILE A 80 2.79 3.50 -12.27
C ILE A 80 2.86 2.02 -12.64
N ILE A 81 3.08 1.19 -11.64
CA ILE A 81 3.22 -0.27 -11.75
C ILE A 81 2.01 -0.90 -11.06
N ILE A 82 1.30 -1.76 -11.79
CA ILE A 82 0.13 -2.52 -11.31
C ILE A 82 0.08 -3.88 -12.01
N ALA A 83 -0.71 -4.83 -11.48
CA ALA A 83 -0.96 -6.09 -12.19
C ALA A 83 -1.78 -5.85 -13.45
N GLU A 84 -1.42 -6.51 -14.57
CA GLU A 84 -2.10 -6.34 -15.85
C GLU A 84 -3.59 -6.67 -15.77
N ALA A 85 -3.95 -7.73 -15.06
CA ALA A 85 -5.33 -8.16 -14.91
C ALA A 85 -6.24 -7.15 -14.18
N LEU A 86 -5.64 -6.21 -13.42
CA LEU A 86 -6.37 -5.19 -12.65
C LEU A 86 -6.31 -3.79 -13.29
N LEU A 87 -5.67 -3.68 -14.47
CA LEU A 87 -5.49 -2.39 -15.14
C LEU A 87 -6.80 -1.64 -15.35
N ASP A 88 -7.80 -2.30 -15.94
CA ASP A 88 -9.08 -1.67 -16.26
C ASP A 88 -9.83 -1.19 -15.00
N SER A 89 -9.78 -1.99 -13.93
CA SER A 89 -10.37 -1.64 -12.64
C SER A 89 -9.70 -0.41 -12.03
N VAL A 90 -8.36 -0.41 -11.95
CA VAL A 90 -7.58 0.71 -11.40
C VAL A 90 -7.80 1.98 -12.23
N VAL A 91 -7.78 1.89 -13.55
CA VAL A 91 -8.03 3.01 -14.45
C VAL A 91 -9.41 3.62 -14.20
N LYS A 92 -10.44 2.78 -14.08
CA LYS A 92 -11.80 3.22 -13.79
C LYS A 92 -11.91 3.86 -12.42
N ASP A 93 -11.43 3.18 -11.37
CA ASP A 93 -11.54 3.63 -9.99
C ASP A 93 -10.74 4.93 -9.76
N CYS A 94 -9.55 5.03 -10.37
CA CYS A 94 -8.72 6.23 -10.34
C CYS A 94 -9.13 7.28 -11.37
N SER A 95 -10.18 7.04 -12.18
CA SER A 95 -10.64 7.94 -13.25
C SER A 95 -9.48 8.45 -14.13
N LEU A 96 -8.56 7.56 -14.50
CA LEU A 96 -7.43 7.90 -15.36
C LEU A 96 -7.95 7.98 -16.80
N GLU A 97 -7.88 9.16 -17.40
CA GLU A 97 -8.49 9.41 -18.72
C GLU A 97 -7.57 9.00 -19.87
N SER A 98 -6.27 9.14 -19.68
CA SER A 98 -5.29 8.88 -20.72
C SER A 98 -4.03 8.23 -20.17
N TYR A 99 -3.69 7.07 -20.71
CA TYR A 99 -2.46 6.36 -20.33
C TYR A 99 -1.89 5.57 -21.51
N GLN A 100 -0.62 5.19 -21.39
CA GLN A 100 0.06 4.30 -22.33
C GLN A 100 0.76 3.18 -21.58
N ILE A 101 0.55 1.92 -22.00
CA ILE A 101 1.37 0.81 -21.51
C ILE A 101 2.76 0.92 -22.14
N THR A 102 3.77 1.16 -21.32
CA THR A 102 5.16 1.33 -21.78
C THR A 102 5.98 0.06 -21.64
N LYS A 103 5.59 -0.83 -20.71
CA LYS A 103 6.29 -2.11 -20.51
C LYS A 103 5.34 -3.15 -19.90
N LYS A 104 5.52 -4.41 -20.28
CA LYS A 104 4.94 -5.59 -19.64
C LYS A 104 6.06 -6.49 -19.13
N PHE A 105 5.89 -7.06 -17.95
CA PHE A 105 6.90 -7.92 -17.32
C PHE A 105 6.27 -8.90 -16.34
N LYS A 106 7.01 -9.92 -15.94
CA LYS A 106 6.55 -10.93 -14.97
C LYS A 106 6.82 -10.47 -13.54
N GLY A 107 5.98 -10.92 -12.59
CA GLY A 107 6.17 -10.61 -11.18
C GLY A 107 7.56 -10.99 -10.64
N LYS A 108 8.14 -12.11 -11.12
CA LYS A 108 9.51 -12.50 -10.76
C LYS A 108 10.57 -11.42 -11.03
N ASP A 109 10.31 -10.52 -11.96
CA ASP A 109 11.22 -9.44 -12.34
C ASP A 109 11.20 -8.28 -11.31
N LEU A 110 10.22 -8.26 -10.39
CA LEU A 110 10.15 -7.32 -9.26
C LEU A 110 11.07 -7.73 -8.09
N LYS A 111 11.67 -8.90 -8.17
CA LYS A 111 12.61 -9.38 -7.14
C LYS A 111 13.74 -8.39 -6.91
N ASP A 112 14.04 -8.15 -5.63
CA ASP A 112 15.07 -7.20 -5.15
C ASP A 112 14.78 -5.73 -5.51
N THR A 113 13.52 -5.40 -5.84
CA THR A 113 13.09 -4.02 -5.98
C THR A 113 12.89 -3.39 -4.60
N ILE A 114 13.37 -2.18 -4.44
CA ILE A 114 13.24 -1.38 -3.22
C ILE A 114 12.45 -0.13 -3.55
N CYS A 115 11.49 0.19 -2.71
CA CYS A 115 10.70 1.41 -2.78
C CYS A 115 11.00 2.34 -1.61
N ASN A 116 10.64 3.60 -1.74
CA ASN A 116 10.56 4.56 -0.65
C ASN A 116 9.17 4.52 -0.02
N HIS A 117 9.10 4.77 1.28
CA HIS A 117 7.82 4.96 1.97
C HIS A 117 7.08 6.20 1.41
N PRO A 118 5.73 6.23 1.35
CA PRO A 118 4.98 7.42 0.91
C PRO A 118 5.34 8.70 1.68
N PHE A 119 5.72 8.55 2.95
CA PHE A 119 6.12 9.65 3.83
C PHE A 119 7.65 9.79 3.96
N TYR A 120 8.40 9.40 2.94
CA TYR A 120 9.88 9.38 2.99
C TYR A 120 10.46 10.70 3.50
N ASN A 121 10.05 11.82 2.93
CA ASN A 121 10.54 13.16 3.32
C ASN A 121 9.99 13.68 4.66
N LEU A 122 9.19 12.88 5.37
CA LEU A 122 8.55 13.22 6.64
C LEU A 122 9.09 12.36 7.80
N GLY A 123 10.31 11.82 7.67
CA GLY A 123 10.97 11.02 8.69
C GLY A 123 10.84 9.50 8.50
N TYR A 124 10.23 9.03 7.41
CA TYR A 124 10.12 7.61 7.05
C TYR A 124 11.22 7.18 6.06
N GLU A 125 12.45 7.61 6.33
CA GLU A 125 13.62 7.44 5.45
C GLU A 125 14.23 6.05 5.57
N TYR A 126 13.43 5.03 5.32
CA TYR A 126 13.89 3.64 5.30
C TYR A 126 13.40 2.91 4.04
N ASP A 127 14.12 1.85 3.69
CA ASP A 127 13.85 1.06 2.51
C ASP A 127 12.62 0.18 2.69
N ILE A 128 11.75 0.13 1.68
CA ILE A 128 10.58 -0.73 1.60
C ILE A 128 10.86 -1.81 0.55
N PRO A 129 11.27 -3.03 0.94
CA PRO A 129 11.52 -4.11 0.01
C PRO A 129 10.23 -4.64 -0.59
N MET A 130 10.28 -5.05 -1.86
CA MET A 130 9.24 -5.86 -2.47
C MET A 130 9.53 -7.33 -2.22
N LEU A 131 8.56 -8.05 -1.66
CA LEU A 131 8.67 -9.45 -1.22
C LEU A 131 7.68 -10.34 -2.00
N GLU A 132 8.15 -11.51 -2.40
CA GLU A 132 7.28 -12.50 -3.06
C GLU A 132 6.29 -13.08 -2.05
N ALA A 133 5.02 -13.15 -2.44
CA ALA A 133 3.96 -13.68 -1.60
C ALA A 133 2.81 -14.28 -2.44
N ARG A 134 2.53 -15.57 -2.21
CA ARG A 134 1.48 -16.28 -2.95
C ARG A 134 0.06 -15.85 -2.62
N PHE A 135 -0.15 -15.19 -1.48
CA PHE A 135 -1.47 -14.67 -1.09
C PHE A 135 -1.90 -13.44 -1.92
N VAL A 136 -0.99 -12.82 -2.65
CA VAL A 136 -1.33 -11.73 -3.56
C VAL A 136 -2.10 -12.28 -4.76
N THR A 137 -3.32 -11.81 -4.95
CA THR A 137 -4.23 -12.22 -6.03
C THR A 137 -4.61 -11.05 -6.92
N THR A 138 -5.41 -11.33 -7.95
CA THR A 138 -5.96 -10.32 -8.87
C THR A 138 -7.48 -10.19 -8.74
N GLU A 139 -8.05 -10.52 -7.57
CA GLU A 139 -9.48 -10.40 -7.33
C GLU A 139 -9.90 -8.94 -7.10
N GLN A 140 -9.03 -8.15 -6.47
CA GLN A 140 -9.25 -6.73 -6.22
C GLN A 140 -7.92 -5.99 -5.97
N GLY A 141 -7.97 -4.66 -5.97
CA GLY A 141 -6.83 -3.80 -5.67
C GLY A 141 -5.93 -3.57 -6.88
N THR A 142 -4.63 -3.74 -6.72
CA THR A 142 -3.61 -3.45 -7.75
C THR A 142 -2.71 -4.63 -8.08
N GLY A 143 -2.89 -5.78 -7.40
CA GLY A 143 -1.98 -6.92 -7.49
C GLY A 143 -0.66 -6.70 -6.75
N ILE A 144 -0.58 -5.65 -5.94
CA ILE A 144 0.51 -5.38 -5.00
C ILE A 144 -0.13 -4.98 -3.67
N VAL A 145 0.36 -5.57 -2.58
CA VAL A 145 -0.22 -5.39 -1.24
C VAL A 145 0.81 -4.73 -0.33
N HIS A 146 0.40 -3.69 0.39
CA HIS A 146 1.24 -3.14 1.43
C HIS A 146 1.23 -4.05 2.66
N CYS A 147 2.39 -4.23 3.29
CA CYS A 147 2.54 -5.10 4.45
C CYS A 147 2.91 -4.30 5.70
N ALA A 148 2.06 -4.42 6.72
CA ALA A 148 2.27 -3.86 8.04
C ALA A 148 2.32 -5.00 9.07
N PRO A 149 3.50 -5.49 9.46
CA PRO A 149 3.67 -6.75 10.20
C PRO A 149 3.00 -6.78 11.57
N SER A 150 2.60 -5.64 12.10
CA SER A 150 1.88 -5.54 13.38
C SER A 150 0.36 -5.59 13.24
N HIS A 151 -0.17 -5.69 12.01
CA HIS A 151 -1.60 -5.52 11.72
C HIS A 151 -2.23 -6.64 10.87
N GLY A 152 -1.48 -7.67 10.50
CA GLY A 152 -2.01 -8.81 9.77
C GLY A 152 -1.15 -10.06 9.96
N PRO A 153 -1.74 -11.27 10.06
CA PRO A 153 -0.98 -12.51 10.23
C PRO A 153 -0.11 -12.85 9.01
N ASP A 154 -0.60 -12.61 7.80
CA ASP A 154 0.14 -12.86 6.57
C ASP A 154 1.30 -11.87 6.43
N ASP A 155 1.08 -10.58 6.74
CA ASP A 155 2.11 -9.55 6.78
C ASP A 155 3.18 -9.87 7.80
N PHE A 156 2.76 -10.31 9.01
CA PHE A 156 3.68 -10.71 10.08
C PHE A 156 4.58 -11.86 9.62
N ASN A 157 4.01 -12.93 9.10
CA ASN A 157 4.74 -14.11 8.66
C ASN A 157 5.69 -13.78 7.50
N LEU A 158 5.22 -13.04 6.49
CA LEU A 158 6.04 -12.62 5.35
C LEU A 158 7.22 -11.78 5.81
N CYS A 159 6.98 -10.76 6.63
CA CYS A 159 8.02 -9.89 7.15
C CYS A 159 9.02 -10.64 8.03
N LEU A 160 8.55 -11.47 8.95
CA LEU A 160 9.42 -12.28 9.84
C LEU A 160 10.35 -13.21 9.07
N ASN A 161 9.83 -13.91 8.05
CA ASN A 161 10.60 -14.79 7.18
C ASN A 161 11.69 -14.06 6.36
N ASN A 162 11.53 -12.75 6.18
CA ASN A 162 12.48 -11.88 5.49
C ASN A 162 13.31 -11.01 6.46
N GLY A 163 13.33 -11.36 7.76
CA GLY A 163 14.15 -10.68 8.76
C GLY A 163 13.63 -9.31 9.22
N ILE A 164 12.40 -8.94 8.84
CA ILE A 164 11.74 -7.69 9.22
C ILE A 164 10.93 -7.94 10.49
N LYS A 165 11.27 -7.23 11.56
CA LYS A 165 10.60 -7.39 12.87
C LYS A 165 9.33 -6.55 12.93
N ALA A 166 8.27 -7.13 13.51
CA ALA A 166 7.09 -6.38 13.93
C ALA A 166 7.44 -5.54 15.16
N ILE A 167 6.96 -4.30 15.18
CA ILE A 167 7.06 -3.38 16.32
C ILE A 167 5.67 -2.92 16.69
N GLU A 168 5.41 -2.70 17.96
CA GLU A 168 4.13 -2.15 18.41
C GLU A 168 3.94 -0.75 17.85
N THR A 169 2.90 -0.58 17.04
CA THR A 169 2.58 0.68 16.35
C THR A 169 1.29 1.32 16.85
N VAL A 170 0.42 0.54 17.48
CA VAL A 170 -0.85 0.98 18.08
C VAL A 170 -0.95 0.38 19.48
N ASP A 171 -1.25 1.20 20.47
CA ASP A 171 -1.42 0.77 21.86
C ASP A 171 -2.81 0.18 22.14
N GLY A 172 -3.02 -0.26 23.39
CA GLY A 172 -4.29 -0.85 23.83
C GLY A 172 -5.50 0.12 23.82
N ASP A 173 -5.27 1.42 23.67
CA ASP A 173 -6.32 2.45 23.53
C ASP A 173 -6.60 2.83 22.08
N GLY A 174 -5.98 2.15 21.11
CA GLY A 174 -6.12 2.43 19.69
C GLY A 174 -5.40 3.67 19.21
N LYS A 175 -4.36 4.10 19.93
CA LYS A 175 -3.54 5.26 19.56
C LYS A 175 -2.19 4.81 19.03
N TYR A 176 -1.64 5.56 18.09
CA TYR A 176 -0.28 5.32 17.64
C TYR A 176 0.73 5.49 18.75
N THR A 177 1.67 4.55 18.84
CA THR A 177 2.80 4.61 19.75
C THR A 177 3.87 5.58 19.24
N LYS A 178 4.88 5.85 20.05
CA LYS A 178 6.08 6.64 19.67
C LYS A 178 6.86 6.05 18.47
N ASN A 179 6.59 4.81 18.11
CA ASN A 179 7.23 4.15 16.96
C ASN A 179 6.65 4.60 15.61
N VAL A 180 5.54 5.37 15.63
CA VAL A 180 4.87 5.89 14.44
C VAL A 180 5.03 7.40 14.41
N LEU A 181 6.02 7.88 13.68
CA LEU A 181 6.32 9.30 13.55
C LEU A 181 5.11 10.08 13.02
N LEU A 182 4.99 11.34 13.39
CA LEU A 182 3.90 12.29 13.03
C LEU A 182 2.54 11.97 13.64
N PHE A 183 2.27 10.73 14.03
CA PHE A 183 0.94 10.28 14.46
C PHE A 183 0.91 9.86 15.94
N GLU A 184 2.02 9.91 16.67
CA GLU A 184 2.10 9.53 18.08
C GLU A 184 0.96 10.12 18.90
N GLY A 185 0.26 9.28 19.67
CA GLY A 185 -0.86 9.65 20.52
C GLY A 185 -2.19 9.93 19.78
N ILE A 186 -2.20 9.97 18.46
CA ILE A 186 -3.43 10.12 17.67
C ILE A 186 -4.14 8.77 17.58
N HIS A 187 -5.45 8.77 17.81
CA HIS A 187 -6.28 7.57 17.63
C HIS A 187 -6.38 7.22 16.14
N ILE A 188 -6.23 5.94 15.79
CA ILE A 188 -6.15 5.46 14.40
C ILE A 188 -7.30 5.98 13.51
N PHE A 189 -8.54 5.97 13.98
CA PHE A 189 -9.68 6.50 13.23
C PHE A 189 -9.66 8.02 13.03
N LYS A 190 -8.96 8.75 13.88
CA LYS A 190 -8.78 10.20 13.73
C LYS A 190 -7.65 10.56 12.76
N ALA A 191 -6.74 9.62 12.49
CA ALA A 191 -5.64 9.82 11.57
C ALA A 191 -6.07 9.68 10.08
N ASN A 192 -7.14 8.95 9.79
CA ASN A 192 -7.59 8.71 8.41
C ASN A 192 -7.67 10.00 7.56
N PRO A 193 -8.31 11.10 7.99
CA PRO A 193 -8.34 12.32 7.20
C PRO A 193 -6.94 12.88 6.90
N CYS A 194 -6.04 12.86 7.88
CA CYS A 194 -4.66 13.33 7.68
C CYS A 194 -3.91 12.44 6.69
N LEU A 195 -4.10 11.11 6.77
CA LEU A 195 -3.48 10.15 5.88
C LEU A 195 -3.97 10.29 4.44
N LEU A 196 -5.27 10.55 4.25
CA LEU A 196 -5.85 10.80 2.92
C LEU A 196 -5.24 12.03 2.24
N TYR A 197 -4.88 13.06 3.01
CA TYR A 197 -4.25 14.27 2.45
C TYR A 197 -2.74 14.15 2.29
N THR A 198 -2.08 13.30 3.07
CA THR A 198 -0.61 13.19 3.11
C THR A 198 -0.08 12.10 2.18
N SER A 199 -0.88 11.05 1.93
CA SER A 199 -0.47 9.93 1.09
C SER A 199 -0.48 10.32 -0.39
N PRO A 200 0.63 10.15 -1.13
CA PRO A 200 0.65 10.40 -2.56
C PRO A 200 -0.25 9.37 -3.26
N SER A 201 -1.33 9.83 -3.86
CA SER A 201 -2.25 9.00 -4.63
C SER A 201 -1.98 9.16 -6.13
N PRO A 202 -2.25 8.14 -6.98
CA PRO A 202 -2.29 8.33 -8.44
C PRO A 202 -3.38 9.32 -8.87
N ARG A 203 -4.39 9.54 -8.05
CA ARG A 203 -5.37 10.64 -8.10
C ARG A 203 -5.92 10.86 -6.70
N ASP A 204 -6.31 12.09 -6.34
CA ASP A 204 -7.04 12.38 -5.10
C ASP A 204 -8.42 11.71 -5.14
N LEU A 205 -8.47 10.42 -4.90
CA LEU A 205 -9.70 9.65 -4.87
C LEU A 205 -10.19 9.49 -3.45
N ARG A 206 -11.14 10.30 -3.12
CA ARG A 206 -12.14 9.94 -2.14
C ARG A 206 -13.09 8.96 -2.82
N ALA A 207 -12.97 7.67 -2.55
CA ALA A 207 -14.05 6.76 -2.83
C ALA A 207 -15.23 7.17 -1.96
N SER A 208 -16.24 7.71 -2.59
CA SER A 208 -17.53 8.12 -1.97
C SER A 208 -18.37 6.91 -1.61
#